data_ce2fc1eddcc582ddc6a4c85dea822e06
#
_entry.id   ce2fc1eddcc582ddc6a4c85dea822e06
#
_cell.length_a   1.000
_cell.length_b   1.000
_cell.length_c   1.000
_cell.angle_alpha   90.00
_cell.angle_beta   90.00
_cell.angle_gamma   90.00
#
_symmetry.space_group_name_H-M   'P 1'
#
loop_
_entity.id
_entity.type
_entity.pdbx_description
1 polymer ?
#
loop_
_entity_poly.entity_id
_entity_poly.type
_entity_poly.pdbx_seq_one_letter_code
_entity_poly.pdbx_strand_id
1 'polypeptide(L)'
;DFCEDYNYPLQFNFRDAYYAYCEYETLRSCYTQMNSVGLDCVDGEDQDRHLIDMPHAAFCLFPEGALERFHEKYGHLGLHFMQVGGQLPDGSHFYDIVRGGIDKGAGLADLCEKMGLSLAEAVAAGDSANDVEMLKAAGLGCCMSNGTDDAKAAADRIIGDVREDGLSSLIEELWFDGPRAEPSRRDLGSAWETMER
;
A
#
# COMPACT_ATOMS: atom_id res chain seq x y z
N ASP A 1 -15.13 18.57 3.11
CA ASP A 1 -14.89 19.87 3.78
C ASP A 1 -13.43 20.32 3.65
N PHE A 2 -12.41 19.58 4.26
CA PHE A 2 -11.02 20.08 4.26
C PHE A 2 -10.44 20.27 2.87
N CYS A 3 -10.55 19.29 2.00
CA CYS A 3 -10.06 19.40 0.62
C CYS A 3 -10.84 20.46 -0.18
N GLU A 4 -12.14 20.57 0.07
CA GLU A 4 -12.99 21.60 -0.51
C GLU A 4 -12.62 23.00 -0.03
N ASP A 5 -12.48 23.20 1.30
CA ASP A 5 -12.09 24.47 1.92
C ASP A 5 -10.77 25.04 1.34
N TYR A 6 -9.83 24.16 1.01
CA TYR A 6 -8.51 24.52 0.49
C TYR A 6 -8.33 24.26 -1.00
N ASN A 7 -9.37 23.77 -1.66
CA ASN A 7 -9.33 23.39 -3.07
C ASN A 7 -8.22 22.36 -3.37
N TYR A 8 -8.07 21.36 -2.48
CA TYR A 8 -7.12 20.28 -2.69
C TYR A 8 -7.76 19.12 -3.45
N PRO A 9 -7.02 18.52 -4.39
CA PRO A 9 -7.50 17.36 -5.11
C PRO A 9 -7.82 16.19 -4.18
N LEU A 10 -9.01 15.63 -4.33
CA LEU A 10 -9.49 14.49 -3.56
C LEU A 10 -10.20 13.52 -4.48
N GLN A 11 -10.00 12.23 -4.24
CA GLN A 11 -10.71 11.16 -4.90
C GLN A 11 -11.18 10.15 -3.87
N PHE A 12 -12.40 9.66 -4.03
CA PHE A 12 -12.91 8.53 -3.26
C PHE A 12 -12.88 7.25 -4.09
N ASN A 13 -12.43 6.19 -3.47
CA ASN A 13 -12.31 4.87 -4.06
C ASN A 13 -13.42 3.97 -3.52
N PHE A 14 -14.33 3.55 -4.39
CA PHE A 14 -15.35 2.55 -4.12
C PHE A 14 -14.98 1.24 -4.80
N ARG A 15 -15.77 0.20 -4.55
CA ARG A 15 -15.52 -1.13 -5.13
C ARG A 15 -15.48 -1.12 -6.65
N ASP A 16 -16.40 -0.39 -7.28
CA ASP A 16 -16.64 -0.48 -8.70
C ASP A 16 -16.38 0.86 -9.45
N ALA A 17 -15.97 1.92 -8.71
CA ALA A 17 -15.75 3.23 -9.30
C ALA A 17 -14.82 4.11 -8.46
N TYR A 18 -14.18 5.06 -9.12
CA TYR A 18 -13.44 6.15 -8.53
C TYR A 18 -14.15 7.45 -8.84
N TYR A 19 -14.36 8.28 -7.79
CA TYR A 19 -14.96 9.60 -7.94
C TYR A 19 -13.94 10.64 -7.56
N ALA A 20 -13.38 11.32 -8.57
CA ALA A 20 -12.44 12.40 -8.36
C ALA A 20 -13.18 13.72 -8.12
N TYR A 21 -12.79 14.37 -7.05
CA TYR A 21 -13.14 15.74 -6.76
C TYR A 21 -12.08 16.64 -7.27
N CYS A 22 -12.52 17.61 -7.90
CA CYS A 22 -11.88 18.70 -8.55
C CYS A 22 -11.57 18.42 -10.02
N GLU A 23 -11.74 19.47 -10.74
CA GLU A 23 -11.37 19.69 -12.12
C GLU A 23 -9.85 19.56 -12.37
N TYR A 24 -9.15 18.75 -11.53
CA TYR A 24 -7.70 18.67 -11.62
C TYR A 24 -7.28 17.64 -12.64
N GLU A 25 -6.90 18.12 -13.78
CA GLU A 25 -6.20 17.41 -14.83
C GLU A 25 -5.02 16.58 -14.30
N THR A 26 -4.35 17.07 -13.24
CA THR A 26 -3.20 16.39 -12.62
C THR A 26 -3.58 15.06 -11.97
N LEU A 27 -4.66 14.98 -11.20
CA LEU A 27 -5.13 13.71 -10.65
C LEU A 27 -5.61 12.78 -11.76
N ARG A 28 -6.36 13.32 -12.70
CA ARG A 28 -6.86 12.56 -13.84
C ARG A 28 -5.74 11.99 -14.69
N SER A 29 -4.71 12.78 -14.99
CA SER A 29 -3.57 12.32 -15.79
C SER A 29 -2.71 11.30 -15.05
N CYS A 30 -2.46 11.48 -13.75
CA CYS A 30 -1.74 10.51 -12.93
C CYS A 30 -2.50 9.18 -12.85
N TYR A 31 -3.82 9.22 -12.64
CA TYR A 31 -4.64 8.01 -12.61
C TYR A 31 -4.72 7.29 -13.94
N THR A 32 -4.85 8.02 -15.04
CA THR A 32 -4.85 7.42 -16.39
C THR A 32 -3.51 6.78 -16.72
N GLN A 33 -2.41 7.30 -16.18
CA GLN A 33 -1.08 6.72 -16.36
C GLN A 33 -0.83 5.51 -15.44
N MET A 34 -1.38 5.53 -14.23
CA MET A 34 -1.22 4.44 -13.26
C MET A 34 -2.17 3.27 -13.51
N ASN A 35 -3.36 3.54 -14.00
CA ASN A 35 -4.39 2.54 -14.30
C ASN A 35 -4.55 2.38 -15.81
N SER A 36 -3.69 1.59 -16.43
CA SER A 36 -3.91 1.07 -17.77
C SER A 36 -5.11 0.11 -17.87
N VAL A 37 -5.85 -0.08 -16.80
CA VAL A 37 -7.04 -0.91 -16.69
C VAL A 37 -8.24 0.02 -16.59
N GLY A 38 -9.07 0.05 -17.63
CA GLY A 38 -10.20 0.95 -17.80
C GLY A 38 -11.24 0.91 -16.69
N LEU A 39 -10.93 1.59 -15.60
CA LEU A 39 -11.90 1.99 -14.60
C LEU A 39 -12.35 3.41 -14.95
N ASP A 40 -13.64 3.58 -15.14
CA ASP A 40 -14.22 4.87 -15.46
C ASP A 40 -14.01 5.84 -14.29
N CYS A 41 -13.11 6.81 -14.49
CA CYS A 41 -13.00 7.95 -13.58
C CYS A 41 -14.18 8.86 -13.87
N VAL A 42 -15.12 8.96 -12.94
CA VAL A 42 -16.25 9.88 -13.05
C VAL A 42 -15.87 11.18 -12.39
N ASP A 43 -15.77 12.26 -13.16
CA ASP A 43 -15.55 13.61 -12.65
C ASP A 43 -16.75 14.03 -11.77
N GLY A 44 -16.46 14.38 -10.53
CA GLY A 44 -17.52 14.65 -9.57
C GLY A 44 -17.92 16.12 -9.48
N GLU A 45 -18.74 16.61 -10.42
CA GLU A 45 -19.45 17.88 -10.20
C GLU A 45 -20.52 17.81 -9.11
N ASP A 46 -20.91 16.60 -8.71
CA ASP A 46 -22.04 16.41 -7.80
C ASP A 46 -21.73 15.25 -6.83
N GLN A 47 -20.87 15.55 -5.89
CA GLN A 47 -20.36 14.65 -4.85
C GLN A 47 -21.46 13.88 -4.14
N ASP A 48 -22.50 14.60 -3.73
CA ASP A 48 -23.55 14.06 -2.92
C ASP A 48 -24.35 12.97 -3.63
N ARG A 49 -24.34 12.96 -4.95
CA ARG A 49 -24.98 11.90 -5.75
C ARG A 49 -24.19 10.60 -5.80
N HIS A 50 -22.88 10.69 -5.58
CA HIS A 50 -21.97 9.54 -5.68
C HIS A 50 -21.60 8.98 -4.31
N LEU A 51 -21.71 9.76 -3.24
CA LEU A 51 -21.49 9.31 -1.85
C LEU A 51 -22.71 8.56 -1.30
N ILE A 52 -23.15 7.55 -2.03
CA ILE A 52 -24.27 6.70 -1.60
C ILE A 52 -23.86 5.60 -0.61
N ASP A 53 -22.55 5.39 -0.44
CA ASP A 53 -21.99 4.40 0.48
C ASP A 53 -20.62 4.90 1.02
N MET A 54 -20.06 4.18 1.97
CA MET A 54 -18.76 4.50 2.54
C MET A 54 -17.64 4.12 1.57
N PRO A 55 -16.74 5.04 1.18
CA PRO A 55 -15.59 4.69 0.35
C PRO A 55 -14.65 3.76 1.11
N HIS A 56 -14.00 2.86 0.39
CA HIS A 56 -12.98 1.95 0.96
C HIS A 56 -11.67 2.69 1.28
N ALA A 57 -11.34 3.67 0.46
CA ALA A 57 -10.18 4.53 0.60
C ALA A 57 -10.45 5.88 -0.07
N ALA A 58 -9.57 6.84 0.19
CA ALA A 58 -9.51 8.08 -0.58
C ALA A 58 -8.07 8.31 -1.04
N PHE A 59 -7.91 9.18 -2.02
CA PHE A 59 -6.62 9.58 -2.55
C PHE A 59 -6.60 11.09 -2.70
N CYS A 60 -5.54 11.73 -2.26
CA CYS A 60 -5.43 13.18 -2.35
C CYS A 60 -4.04 13.63 -2.79
N LEU A 61 -3.99 14.87 -3.25
CA LEU A 61 -2.75 15.58 -3.52
C LEU A 61 -2.66 16.77 -2.54
N PHE A 62 -1.67 16.71 -1.64
CA PHE A 62 -1.46 17.73 -0.64
C PHE A 62 -0.16 18.49 -0.88
N PRO A 63 -0.18 19.81 -0.88
CA PRO A 63 1.02 20.63 -0.84
C PRO A 63 1.70 20.51 0.53
N GLU A 64 2.95 20.94 0.61
CA GLU A 64 3.71 20.96 1.86
C GLU A 64 2.93 21.64 3.00
N GLY A 65 2.93 21.01 4.17
CA GLY A 65 2.22 21.50 5.37
C GLY A 65 0.71 21.27 5.37
N ALA A 66 0.12 20.70 4.33
CA ALA A 66 -1.33 20.43 4.30
C ALA A 66 -1.71 19.26 5.20
N LEU A 67 -0.85 18.23 5.27
CA LEU A 67 -1.07 17.06 6.12
C LEU A 67 -1.05 17.44 7.61
N GLU A 68 -0.13 18.28 8.03
CA GLU A 68 -0.04 18.82 9.39
C GLU A 68 -1.32 19.59 9.76
N ARG A 69 -1.78 20.49 8.88
CA ARG A 69 -3.04 21.22 9.08
C ARG A 69 -4.25 20.29 9.16
N PHE A 70 -4.25 19.23 8.36
CA PHE A 70 -5.29 18.23 8.45
C PHE A 70 -5.27 17.55 9.83
N HIS A 71 -4.11 17.10 10.29
CA HIS A 71 -3.97 16.43 11.59
C HIS A 71 -4.33 17.35 12.77
N GLU A 72 -3.99 18.62 12.72
CA GLU A 72 -4.37 19.60 13.76
C GLU A 72 -5.90 19.70 13.92
N LYS A 73 -6.63 19.69 12.80
CA LYS A 73 -8.10 19.86 12.80
C LYS A 73 -8.84 18.54 12.91
N TYR A 74 -8.38 17.50 12.24
CA TYR A 74 -9.10 16.25 12.01
C TYR A 74 -8.36 14.99 12.48
N GLY A 75 -7.24 15.11 13.19
CA GLY A 75 -6.48 13.96 13.68
C GLY A 75 -7.28 12.99 14.55
N HIS A 76 -8.33 13.50 15.20
CA HIS A 76 -9.26 12.68 16.01
C HIS A 76 -10.07 11.66 15.18
N LEU A 77 -10.13 11.80 13.85
CA LEU A 77 -10.79 10.84 12.95
C LEU A 77 -10.02 9.54 12.79
N GLY A 78 -8.74 9.52 13.19
CA GLY A 78 -7.91 8.31 13.12
C GLY A 78 -7.67 7.80 11.69
N LEU A 79 -7.60 8.71 10.71
CA LEU A 79 -7.26 8.36 9.34
C LEU A 79 -5.75 8.16 9.20
N HIS A 80 -5.37 7.21 8.38
CA HIS A 80 -3.99 6.92 8.03
C HIS A 80 -3.70 7.42 6.62
N PHE A 81 -2.63 8.21 6.48
CA PHE A 81 -2.16 8.76 5.22
C PHE A 81 -0.88 8.05 4.83
N MET A 82 -0.91 7.35 3.70
CA MET A 82 0.25 6.68 3.13
C MET A 82 0.73 7.45 1.92
N GLN A 83 1.95 7.98 1.97
CA GLN A 83 2.54 8.67 0.84
C GLN A 83 2.75 7.70 -0.32
N VAL A 84 2.34 8.10 -1.51
CA VAL A 84 2.46 7.35 -2.76
C VAL A 84 3.39 8.08 -3.73
N GLY A 85 4.39 7.37 -4.21
CA GLY A 85 5.36 7.96 -5.13
C GLY A 85 6.30 8.99 -4.50
N GLY A 86 6.97 9.75 -5.35
CA GLY A 86 7.87 10.82 -4.95
C GLY A 86 7.18 12.18 -4.84
N GLN A 87 7.95 13.18 -4.38
CA GLN A 87 7.52 14.58 -4.36
C GLN A 87 7.37 15.12 -5.79
N LEU A 88 6.30 15.84 -6.03
CA LEU A 88 6.09 16.58 -7.28
C LEU A 88 6.99 17.84 -7.35
N PRO A 89 7.19 18.40 -8.55
CA PRO A 89 8.04 19.59 -8.73
C PRO A 89 7.58 20.83 -7.95
N ASP A 90 6.30 20.90 -7.60
CA ASP A 90 5.71 21.99 -6.81
C ASP A 90 5.77 21.75 -5.29
N GLY A 91 6.41 20.66 -4.86
CA GLY A 91 6.51 20.27 -3.46
C GLY A 91 5.34 19.45 -2.94
N SER A 92 4.35 19.17 -3.76
CA SER A 92 3.18 18.38 -3.37
C SER A 92 3.48 16.88 -3.31
N HIS A 93 2.68 16.15 -2.52
CA HIS A 93 2.73 14.71 -2.39
C HIS A 93 1.36 14.08 -2.57
N PHE A 94 1.33 12.90 -3.19
CA PHE A 94 0.15 12.06 -3.20
C PHE A 94 0.04 11.24 -1.92
N TYR A 95 -1.18 11.07 -1.43
CA TYR A 95 -1.49 10.23 -0.28
C TYR A 95 -2.69 9.34 -0.56
N ASP A 96 -2.53 8.05 -0.29
CA ASP A 96 -3.66 7.17 -0.02
C ASP A 96 -4.16 7.42 1.40
N ILE A 97 -5.47 7.53 1.56
CA ILE A 97 -6.12 7.76 2.84
C ILE A 97 -6.99 6.55 3.16
N VAL A 98 -6.68 5.89 4.25
CA VAL A 98 -7.43 4.73 4.74
C VAL A 98 -7.81 4.93 6.20
N ARG A 99 -8.71 4.10 6.70
CA ARG A 99 -8.99 4.05 8.12
C ARG A 99 -7.76 3.57 8.89
N GLY A 100 -7.49 4.15 10.07
CA GLY A 100 -6.39 3.74 10.92
C GLY A 100 -6.43 2.24 11.24
N GLY A 101 -5.27 1.62 11.28
CA GLY A 101 -5.11 0.18 11.47
C GLY A 101 -5.35 -0.65 10.20
N ILE A 102 -5.55 -0.01 9.05
CA ILE A 102 -5.59 -0.67 7.74
C ILE A 102 -4.28 -0.36 7.01
N ASP A 103 -3.49 -1.40 6.81
CA ASP A 103 -2.26 -1.40 6.01
C ASP A 103 -2.08 -2.78 5.37
N LYS A 104 -1.05 -2.94 4.55
CA LYS A 104 -0.78 -4.22 3.88
C LYS A 104 -0.40 -5.34 4.85
N GLY A 105 0.20 -5.01 5.99
CA GLY A 105 0.52 -5.99 7.04
C GLY A 105 -0.73 -6.53 7.72
N ALA A 106 -1.66 -5.64 8.07
CA ALA A 106 -2.98 -6.03 8.60
C ALA A 106 -3.76 -6.86 7.58
N GLY A 107 -3.70 -6.48 6.29
CA GLY A 107 -4.31 -7.25 5.21
C GLY A 107 -3.72 -8.65 5.05
N LEU A 108 -2.40 -8.78 5.16
CA LEU A 108 -1.72 -10.09 5.14
C LEU A 108 -2.15 -10.94 6.34
N ALA A 109 -2.23 -10.36 7.53
CA ALA A 109 -2.66 -11.07 8.73
C ALA A 109 -4.09 -11.59 8.61
N ASP A 110 -5.03 -10.76 8.14
CA ASP A 110 -6.42 -11.15 7.90
C ASP A 110 -6.53 -12.27 6.85
N LEU A 111 -5.73 -12.18 5.78
CA LEU A 111 -5.68 -13.23 4.75
C LEU A 111 -5.16 -14.56 5.31
N CYS A 112 -4.06 -14.54 6.05
CA CYS A 112 -3.49 -15.72 6.68
C CYS A 112 -4.51 -16.37 7.65
N GLU A 113 -5.17 -15.56 8.50
CA GLU A 113 -6.21 -16.05 9.41
C GLU A 113 -7.34 -16.75 8.65
N LYS A 114 -7.87 -16.13 7.60
CA LYS A 114 -8.93 -16.71 6.76
C LYS A 114 -8.53 -18.00 6.04
N MET A 115 -7.26 -18.13 5.71
CA MET A 115 -6.70 -19.33 5.08
C MET A 115 -6.29 -20.39 6.10
N GLY A 116 -6.33 -20.12 7.40
CA GLY A 116 -5.85 -21.01 8.44
C GLY A 116 -4.33 -21.15 8.46
N LEU A 117 -3.61 -20.13 7.98
CA LEU A 117 -2.15 -20.06 7.93
C LEU A 117 -1.62 -19.14 9.03
N SER A 118 -0.39 -19.41 9.45
CA SER A 118 0.38 -18.49 10.28
C SER A 118 1.10 -17.46 9.42
N LEU A 119 1.26 -16.25 9.93
CA LEU A 119 2.13 -15.24 9.30
C LEU A 119 3.57 -15.76 9.08
N ALA A 120 4.02 -16.68 9.93
CA ALA A 120 5.32 -17.33 9.79
C ALA A 120 5.46 -18.18 8.51
N GLU A 121 4.35 -18.60 7.90
CA GLU A 121 4.31 -19.36 6.67
C GLU A 121 4.18 -18.46 5.43
N ALA A 122 4.02 -17.15 5.64
CA ALA A 122 3.86 -16.18 4.56
C ALA A 122 5.21 -15.64 4.07
N VAL A 123 5.33 -15.52 2.76
CA VAL A 123 6.39 -14.76 2.11
C VAL A 123 5.77 -13.50 1.53
N ALA A 124 6.35 -12.36 1.85
CA ALA A 124 5.92 -11.07 1.32
C ALA A 124 7.04 -10.43 0.50
N ALA A 125 6.68 -9.84 -0.64
CA ALA A 125 7.60 -9.05 -1.45
C ALA A 125 7.03 -7.64 -1.66
N GLY A 126 7.91 -6.62 -1.59
CA GLY A 126 7.52 -5.23 -1.73
C GLY A 126 8.69 -4.33 -2.08
N ASP A 127 8.42 -3.06 -2.35
CA ASP A 127 9.45 -2.10 -2.78
C ASP A 127 9.27 -0.69 -2.21
N SER A 128 8.19 -0.40 -1.51
CA SER A 128 7.85 0.97 -1.11
C SER A 128 7.38 1.09 0.35
N ALA A 129 7.20 2.31 0.81
CA ALA A 129 6.88 2.60 2.21
C ALA A 129 5.57 1.94 2.67
N ASN A 130 4.59 1.76 1.79
CA ASN A 130 3.33 1.09 2.11
C ASN A 130 3.46 -0.44 2.27
N ASP A 131 4.62 -1.02 1.92
CA ASP A 131 4.91 -2.45 2.09
C ASP A 131 5.60 -2.76 3.43
N VAL A 132 6.11 -1.75 4.12
CA VAL A 132 6.93 -1.88 5.34
C VAL A 132 6.28 -2.78 6.39
N GLU A 133 5.01 -2.55 6.70
CA GLU A 133 4.31 -3.34 7.72
C GLU A 133 4.05 -4.78 7.25
N MET A 134 3.79 -4.99 5.95
CA MET A 134 3.66 -6.32 5.36
C MET A 134 4.98 -7.09 5.39
N LEU A 135 6.09 -6.44 5.03
CA LEU A 135 7.42 -7.05 5.07
C LEU A 135 7.82 -7.45 6.48
N LYS A 136 7.48 -6.62 7.49
CA LYS A 136 7.72 -6.95 8.90
C LYS A 136 6.84 -8.07 9.42
N ALA A 137 5.60 -8.17 8.96
CA ALA A 137 4.63 -9.13 9.45
C ALA A 137 4.84 -10.54 8.91
N ALA A 138 5.33 -10.68 7.68
CA ALA A 138 5.56 -11.96 7.03
C ALA A 138 6.66 -12.79 7.71
N GLY A 139 6.58 -14.10 7.58
CA GLY A 139 7.65 -15.02 8.00
C GLY A 139 8.95 -14.79 7.23
N LEU A 140 8.85 -14.39 5.96
CA LEU A 140 9.97 -13.92 5.14
C LEU A 140 9.54 -12.67 4.38
N GLY A 141 10.02 -11.51 4.80
CA GLY A 141 9.84 -10.25 4.09
C GLY A 141 10.98 -10.00 3.11
N CYS A 142 10.67 -9.84 1.83
CA CYS A 142 11.64 -9.61 0.77
C CYS A 142 11.44 -8.23 0.14
N CYS A 143 12.48 -7.40 0.10
CA CYS A 143 12.44 -6.11 -0.58
C CYS A 143 13.17 -6.17 -1.92
N MET A 144 12.56 -5.59 -2.95
CA MET A 144 13.21 -5.42 -4.26
C MET A 144 14.46 -4.53 -4.12
N SER A 145 15.52 -4.80 -4.86
CA SER A 145 16.77 -4.00 -4.79
C SER A 145 16.59 -2.55 -5.22
N ASN A 146 15.59 -2.27 -6.07
CA ASN A 146 15.19 -0.91 -6.45
C ASN A 146 14.22 -0.27 -5.44
N GLY A 147 13.87 -0.93 -4.35
CA GLY A 147 12.94 -0.42 -3.35
C GLY A 147 13.52 0.73 -2.52
N THR A 148 12.64 1.38 -1.74
CA THR A 148 12.98 2.48 -0.84
C THR A 148 13.84 2.00 0.34
N ASP A 149 14.58 2.92 0.96
CA ASP A 149 15.45 2.59 2.10
C ASP A 149 14.64 2.04 3.30
N ASP A 150 13.45 2.58 3.54
CA ASP A 150 12.56 2.11 4.62
C ASP A 150 12.07 0.68 4.36
N ALA A 151 11.68 0.36 3.12
CA ALA A 151 11.26 -0.99 2.75
C ALA A 151 12.44 -1.97 2.86
N LYS A 152 13.65 -1.57 2.41
CA LYS A 152 14.86 -2.38 2.56
C LYS A 152 15.22 -2.63 4.03
N ALA A 153 15.09 -1.60 4.89
CA ALA A 153 15.35 -1.73 6.32
C ALA A 153 14.33 -2.64 7.04
N ALA A 154 13.12 -2.74 6.52
CA ALA A 154 12.05 -3.57 7.07
C ALA A 154 12.12 -5.04 6.64
N ALA A 155 12.81 -5.33 5.53
CA ALA A 155 12.87 -6.66 4.95
C ALA A 155 13.92 -7.56 5.61
N ASP A 156 13.67 -8.86 5.61
CA ASP A 156 14.63 -9.88 6.01
C ASP A 156 15.67 -10.12 4.90
N ARG A 157 15.25 -9.90 3.64
CA ARG A 157 16.08 -10.19 2.46
C ARG A 157 15.88 -9.14 1.36
N ILE A 158 16.98 -8.77 0.71
CA ILE A 158 16.96 -7.97 -0.52
C ILE A 158 17.03 -8.92 -1.70
N ILE A 159 16.10 -8.80 -2.64
CA ILE A 159 16.01 -9.59 -3.86
C ILE A 159 16.34 -8.75 -5.08
N GLY A 160 16.40 -9.35 -6.26
CA GLY A 160 16.75 -8.68 -7.50
C GLY A 160 15.85 -7.48 -7.84
N ASP A 161 16.30 -6.67 -8.79
CA ASP A 161 15.53 -5.51 -9.30
C ASP A 161 14.27 -6.00 -10.05
N VAL A 162 13.20 -5.21 -10.01
CA VAL A 162 11.96 -5.51 -10.75
C VAL A 162 12.20 -5.64 -12.26
N ARG A 163 13.17 -4.91 -12.79
CA ARG A 163 13.56 -4.93 -14.21
C ARG A 163 14.42 -6.15 -14.59
N GLU A 164 14.87 -6.91 -13.61
CA GLU A 164 15.72 -8.09 -13.75
C GLU A 164 15.00 -9.36 -13.27
N ASP A 165 13.67 -9.33 -13.27
CA ASP A 165 12.82 -10.46 -12.83
C ASP A 165 13.15 -10.96 -11.41
N GLY A 166 13.51 -10.05 -10.50
CA GLY A 166 13.93 -10.39 -9.14
C GLY A 166 12.89 -11.16 -8.34
N LEU A 167 11.59 -10.85 -8.51
CA LEU A 167 10.51 -11.59 -7.88
C LEU A 167 10.36 -13.01 -8.46
N SER A 168 10.48 -13.15 -9.79
CA SER A 168 10.44 -14.45 -10.46
C SER A 168 11.55 -15.37 -9.94
N SER A 169 12.77 -14.83 -9.85
CA SER A 169 13.93 -15.55 -9.32
C SER A 169 13.72 -16.01 -7.86
N LEU A 170 13.10 -15.16 -7.03
CA LEU A 170 12.74 -15.55 -5.66
C LEU A 170 11.74 -16.72 -5.65
N ILE A 171 10.70 -16.64 -6.47
CA ILE A 171 9.69 -17.70 -6.57
C ILE A 171 10.33 -19.01 -7.04
N GLU A 172 11.16 -18.98 -8.06
CA GLU A 172 11.87 -20.15 -8.55
C GLU A 172 12.74 -20.79 -7.46
N GLU A 173 13.54 -19.96 -6.77
CA GLU A 173 14.37 -20.42 -5.65
C GLU A 173 13.56 -21.09 -4.54
N LEU A 174 12.45 -20.47 -4.12
CA LEU A 174 11.69 -20.97 -2.97
C LEU A 174 10.85 -22.21 -3.25
N TRP A 175 10.32 -22.33 -4.49
CA TRP A 175 9.33 -23.38 -4.77
C TRP A 175 9.73 -24.37 -5.86
N PHE A 176 10.71 -24.05 -6.72
CA PHE A 176 11.03 -24.89 -7.87
C PHE A 176 12.45 -25.43 -7.87
N ASP A 177 13.49 -24.64 -7.52
CA ASP A 177 14.89 -25.02 -7.71
C ASP A 177 15.69 -25.21 -6.41
N GLY A 178 15.18 -24.80 -5.25
CA GLY A 178 15.94 -24.74 -4.02
C GLY A 178 15.60 -25.81 -2.98
N PRO A 179 16.52 -26.14 -2.07
CA PRO A 179 16.12 -26.61 -0.77
C PRO A 179 15.22 -25.54 -0.16
N ARG A 180 14.10 -25.95 0.48
CA ARG A 180 13.19 -25.00 1.14
C ARG A 180 13.99 -23.95 1.88
N ALA A 181 13.78 -22.68 1.54
CA ALA A 181 14.48 -21.58 2.19
C ALA A 181 14.39 -21.75 3.69
N GLU A 182 15.53 -21.64 4.37
CA GLU A 182 15.49 -21.61 5.83
C GLU A 182 14.63 -20.43 6.25
N PRO A 183 13.75 -20.59 7.25
CA PRO A 183 12.92 -19.52 7.75
C PRO A 183 13.80 -18.34 8.16
N SER A 184 13.27 -17.14 7.98
CA SER A 184 13.96 -15.91 8.35
C SER A 184 14.38 -15.96 9.84
N ARG A 185 15.34 -15.10 10.23
CA ARG A 185 15.85 -14.97 11.61
C ARG A 185 14.79 -14.62 12.66
N ARG A 186 13.56 -14.35 12.26
CA ARG A 186 12.44 -14.22 13.17
C ARG A 186 12.14 -15.61 13.69
N ASP A 187 12.41 -15.79 14.98
CA ASP A 187 12.24 -17.03 15.74
C ASP A 187 10.84 -17.62 15.44
N LEU A 188 10.78 -18.47 14.43
CA LEU A 188 9.62 -19.27 14.08
C LEU A 188 9.52 -20.33 15.16
N GLY A 189 9.06 -19.93 16.35
CA GLY A 189 8.98 -20.82 17.49
C GLY A 189 8.42 -22.19 17.07
N SER A 190 8.79 -23.22 17.76
CA SER A 190 8.53 -24.68 17.66
C SER A 190 7.44 -25.23 16.68
N ALA A 191 6.78 -24.40 15.89
CA ALA A 191 5.76 -24.80 14.91
C ALA A 191 6.34 -25.63 13.74
N TRP A 192 7.62 -25.43 13.38
CA TRP A 192 8.27 -26.19 12.31
C TRP A 192 8.61 -27.63 12.68
N GLU A 193 8.86 -27.90 13.96
CA GLU A 193 9.15 -29.27 14.42
C GLU A 193 7.95 -30.22 14.29
N THR A 194 6.76 -29.67 14.09
CA THR A 194 5.51 -30.45 13.98
C THR A 194 5.17 -30.86 12.54
N MET A 195 5.79 -30.23 11.53
CA MET A 195 5.50 -30.52 10.10
C MET A 195 6.41 -31.59 9.48
N GLU A 196 7.47 -32.02 10.17
CA GLU A 196 8.36 -33.12 9.71
C GLU A 196 8.01 -34.50 10.26
N ARG A 197 6.79 -34.68 10.80
CA ARG A 197 6.35 -36.01 11.27
C ARG A 197 5.20 -36.60 10.48
#